data_a933a6350953d2ce431e841d6e1cacec
#
_entry.id   a933a6350953d2ce431e841d6e1cacec
#
_cell.length_a   1.000
_cell.length_b   1.000
_cell.length_c   1.000
_cell.angle_alpha   90.00
_cell.angle_beta   90.00
_cell.angle_gamma   90.00
#
_symmetry.space_group_name_H-M   'P 1'
#
loop_
_entity.id
_entity.type
_entity.pdbx_description
1 polymer ?
#
loop_
_entity_poly.entity_id
_entity_poly.type
_entity_poly.pdbx_seq_one_letter_code
_entity_poly.pdbx_strand_id
1 'polypeptide(L)'
;MEPASFNPAAMIHPSKVVSIHPYFKVKAGKWAEAKATLPEFVAKTSAEKGNLYYDFTIKGDVIFCREAYVGAEGLLAHLKNVGAILAEFLKLVDVVRVEVHGSAEELAKLRGPLADLKPEWFEFERGVERSGG
;
A
#
# COMPACT_ATOMS: atom_id res chain seq x y z
N MET A 1 -1.89 34.49 3.26
CA MET A 1 -1.59 33.48 4.27
C MET A 1 -1.50 32.12 3.63
N GLU A 2 -0.47 31.43 3.91
CA GLU A 2 -0.33 30.07 3.46
C GLU A 2 -1.39 29.20 4.12
N PRO A 3 -2.20 28.47 3.38
CA PRO A 3 -3.13 27.54 4.01
C PRO A 3 -2.36 26.48 4.78
N ALA A 4 -2.96 25.98 5.82
CA ALA A 4 -2.39 24.85 6.53
C ALA A 4 -2.09 23.75 5.52
N SER A 5 -1.04 22.99 5.76
CA SER A 5 -0.65 21.90 4.88
C SER A 5 -1.84 21.00 4.58
N PHE A 6 -2.09 20.75 3.31
CA PHE A 6 -3.13 19.84 2.92
C PHE A 6 -2.76 18.43 3.38
N ASN A 7 -3.63 17.81 4.14
CA ASN A 7 -3.43 16.44 4.60
C ASN A 7 -4.59 15.58 4.10
N PRO A 8 -4.38 14.80 3.02
CA PRO A 8 -5.45 13.96 2.47
C PRO A 8 -6.05 13.01 3.49
N ALA A 9 -5.25 12.47 4.41
CA ALA A 9 -5.74 11.54 5.42
C ALA A 9 -6.71 12.21 6.39
N ALA A 10 -6.54 13.51 6.69
CA ALA A 10 -7.44 14.27 7.56
C ALA A 10 -8.73 14.67 6.85
N MET A 11 -8.71 14.73 5.50
CA MET A 11 -9.83 15.16 4.70
C MET A 11 -10.72 14.00 4.22
N ILE A 12 -10.25 12.77 4.35
CA ILE A 12 -10.96 11.61 3.84
C ILE A 12 -11.66 10.84 4.97
N HIS A 13 -12.87 10.42 4.71
CA HIS A 13 -13.59 9.57 5.67
C HIS A 13 -12.86 8.22 5.76
N PRO A 14 -12.66 7.67 6.97
CA PRO A 14 -11.91 6.42 7.13
C PRO A 14 -12.46 5.25 6.32
N SER A 15 -13.76 5.21 6.03
CA SER A 15 -14.34 4.15 5.20
C SER A 15 -13.88 4.20 3.74
N LYS A 16 -13.31 5.33 3.30
CA LYS A 16 -12.80 5.47 1.93
C LYS A 16 -11.33 5.08 1.81
N VAL A 17 -10.68 4.86 2.93
CA VAL A 17 -9.27 4.46 2.94
C VAL A 17 -9.17 2.97 2.66
N VAL A 18 -8.31 2.61 1.70
CA VAL A 18 -7.94 1.23 1.46
C VAL A 18 -6.47 1.10 1.81
N SER A 19 -6.13 0.13 2.63
CA SER A 19 -4.73 -0.14 2.94
C SER A 19 -4.38 -1.57 2.57
N ILE A 20 -3.17 -1.77 2.09
CA ILE A 20 -2.63 -3.08 1.80
C ILE A 20 -1.39 -3.27 2.65
N HIS A 21 -1.23 -4.47 3.19
CA HIS A 21 -0.20 -4.79 4.16
C HIS A 21 0.56 -6.03 3.69
N PRO A 22 1.57 -5.85 2.82
CA PRO A 22 2.37 -6.96 2.35
C PRO A 22 3.57 -7.21 3.27
N TYR A 23 3.87 -8.48 3.50
CA TYR A 23 5.02 -8.91 4.26
C TYR A 23 5.95 -9.67 3.31
N PHE A 24 7.13 -9.12 3.05
CA PHE A 24 8.08 -9.68 2.10
C PHE A 24 9.27 -10.28 2.84
N LYS A 25 9.44 -11.59 2.75
CA LYS A 25 10.64 -12.22 3.29
C LYS A 25 11.72 -12.26 2.21
N VAL A 26 12.85 -11.63 2.47
CA VAL A 26 13.94 -11.54 1.49
C VAL A 26 14.64 -12.89 1.37
N LYS A 27 14.83 -13.34 0.13
CA LYS A 27 15.52 -14.61 -0.15
C LYS A 27 16.99 -14.53 0.24
N ALA A 28 17.56 -15.68 0.59
CA ALA A 28 18.95 -15.77 1.00
C ALA A 28 19.86 -15.17 -0.08
N GLY A 29 20.79 -14.30 0.34
CA GLY A 29 21.75 -13.66 -0.56
C GLY A 29 21.20 -12.50 -1.38
N LYS A 30 19.93 -12.12 -1.19
CA LYS A 30 19.27 -11.07 -2.00
C LYS A 30 19.02 -9.78 -1.23
N TRP A 31 19.52 -9.66 -0.02
CA TRP A 31 19.25 -8.51 0.83
C TRP A 31 19.67 -7.18 0.22
N ALA A 32 20.90 -7.10 -0.29
CA ALA A 32 21.40 -5.86 -0.88
C ALA A 32 20.57 -5.43 -2.09
N GLU A 33 20.23 -6.39 -2.97
CA GLU A 33 19.41 -6.10 -4.16
C GLU A 33 18.00 -5.66 -3.76
N ALA A 34 17.40 -6.34 -2.79
CA ALA A 34 16.06 -6.01 -2.33
C ALA A 34 16.02 -4.59 -1.75
N LYS A 35 16.99 -4.26 -0.88
CA LYS A 35 17.06 -2.91 -0.30
C LYS A 35 17.29 -1.85 -1.36
N ALA A 36 18.08 -2.13 -2.37
CA ALA A 36 18.37 -1.18 -3.43
C ALA A 36 17.12 -0.83 -4.26
N THR A 37 16.10 -1.68 -4.25
CA THR A 37 14.86 -1.45 -4.98
C THR A 37 13.94 -0.47 -4.25
N LEU A 38 14.05 -0.37 -2.93
CA LEU A 38 13.10 0.42 -2.13
C LEU A 38 13.04 1.90 -2.52
N PRO A 39 14.17 2.59 -2.79
CA PRO A 39 14.10 3.99 -3.23
C PRO A 39 13.33 4.18 -4.53
N GLU A 40 13.36 3.20 -5.43
CA GLU A 40 12.61 3.29 -6.69
C GLU A 40 11.11 3.24 -6.45
N PHE A 41 10.66 2.38 -5.53
CA PHE A 41 9.26 2.34 -5.13
C PHE A 41 8.82 3.67 -4.54
N VAL A 42 9.64 4.22 -3.64
CA VAL A 42 9.32 5.48 -2.99
C VAL A 42 9.22 6.61 -4.00
N ALA A 43 10.18 6.69 -4.92
CA ALA A 43 10.20 7.74 -5.93
C ALA A 43 8.95 7.69 -6.82
N LYS A 44 8.59 6.51 -7.31
CA LYS A 44 7.41 6.37 -8.16
C LYS A 44 6.12 6.66 -7.41
N THR A 45 6.01 6.17 -6.18
CA THR A 45 4.81 6.35 -5.39
C THR A 45 4.59 7.81 -5.01
N SER A 46 5.68 8.57 -4.83
CA SER A 46 5.59 9.98 -4.46
C SER A 46 4.82 10.84 -5.47
N ALA A 47 4.71 10.39 -6.71
CA ALA A 47 3.98 11.12 -7.75
C ALA A 47 2.49 10.76 -7.80
N GLU A 48 2.04 9.80 -7.01
CA GLU A 48 0.65 9.33 -7.06
C GLU A 48 -0.28 10.26 -6.28
N LYS A 49 -1.39 10.62 -6.90
CA LYS A 49 -2.40 11.47 -6.25
C LYS A 49 -3.25 10.70 -5.24
N GLY A 50 -3.40 9.41 -5.44
CA GLY A 50 -4.25 8.59 -4.59
C GLY A 50 -3.54 7.90 -3.43
N ASN A 51 -2.24 8.13 -3.27
CA ASN A 51 -1.50 7.56 -2.15
C ASN A 51 -1.60 8.48 -0.93
N LEU A 52 -1.88 7.92 0.24
CA LEU A 52 -1.98 8.68 1.48
C LEU A 52 -0.68 8.65 2.28
N TYR A 53 -0.04 7.50 2.34
CA TYR A 53 1.29 7.34 2.92
C TYR A 53 1.92 6.07 2.37
N TYR A 54 3.25 6.02 2.40
CA TYR A 54 3.99 4.92 1.82
C TYR A 54 5.38 4.86 2.43
N ASP A 55 5.66 3.86 3.24
CA ASP A 55 6.99 3.70 3.80
C ASP A 55 7.28 2.24 4.09
N PHE A 56 8.57 1.92 4.13
CA PHE A 56 9.05 0.58 4.41
C PHE A 56 9.61 0.49 5.81
N THR A 57 9.30 -0.61 6.48
CA THR A 57 9.90 -0.96 7.76
C THR A 57 10.50 -2.35 7.66
N ILE A 58 11.49 -2.64 8.49
CA ILE A 58 12.26 -3.86 8.39
C ILE A 58 12.37 -4.55 9.74
N LYS A 59 12.16 -5.85 9.75
CA LYS A 59 12.43 -6.69 10.93
C LYS A 59 13.19 -7.93 10.44
N GLY A 60 14.47 -8.03 10.77
CA GLY A 60 15.30 -9.14 10.31
C GLY A 60 15.35 -9.20 8.79
N ASP A 61 14.92 -10.31 8.22
CA ASP A 61 14.88 -10.51 6.77
C ASP A 61 13.51 -10.20 6.17
N VAL A 62 12.62 -9.58 6.94
CA VAL A 62 11.27 -9.21 6.47
C VAL A 62 11.20 -7.72 6.21
N ILE A 63 10.76 -7.35 5.02
CA ILE A 63 10.45 -5.97 4.64
C ILE A 63 8.93 -5.85 4.63
N PHE A 64 8.42 -4.84 5.32
CA PHE A 64 7.00 -4.52 5.36
C PHE A 64 6.77 -3.14 4.76
N CYS A 65 5.69 -2.97 4.02
CA CYS A 65 5.30 -1.66 3.51
C CYS A 65 4.05 -1.18 4.23
N ARG A 66 4.14 -0.01 4.85
CA ARG A 66 2.96 0.66 5.39
C ARG A 66 2.44 1.58 4.28
N GLU A 67 1.22 1.33 3.83
CA GLU A 67 0.71 2.06 2.67
C GLU A 67 -0.81 2.11 2.71
N ALA A 68 -1.34 3.24 2.27
CA ALA A 68 -2.77 3.43 2.18
C ALA A 68 -3.13 4.36 1.02
N TYR A 69 -4.36 4.22 0.55
CA TYR A 69 -4.82 4.85 -0.68
C TYR A 69 -6.23 5.38 -0.54
N VAL A 70 -6.57 6.33 -1.40
CA VAL A 70 -7.92 6.84 -1.52
C VAL A 70 -8.71 5.82 -2.35
N GLY A 71 -9.42 4.94 -1.66
CA GLY A 71 -10.25 3.92 -2.28
C GLY A 71 -9.50 2.85 -3.06
N ALA A 72 -10.25 1.91 -3.59
CA ALA A 72 -9.71 0.85 -4.44
C ALA A 72 -8.99 1.41 -5.66
N GLU A 73 -9.50 2.51 -6.21
CA GLU A 73 -8.92 3.13 -7.40
C GLU A 73 -7.50 3.61 -7.13
N GLY A 74 -7.25 4.19 -5.94
CA GLY A 74 -5.90 4.63 -5.58
C GLY A 74 -4.93 3.48 -5.49
N LEU A 75 -5.35 2.35 -4.93
CA LEU A 75 -4.51 1.17 -4.85
C LEU A 75 -4.26 0.57 -6.24
N LEU A 76 -5.28 0.47 -7.07
CA LEU A 76 -5.12 -0.08 -8.42
C LEU A 76 -4.19 0.78 -9.27
N ALA A 77 -4.30 2.11 -9.14
CA ALA A 77 -3.40 3.03 -9.83
C ALA A 77 -1.95 2.82 -9.36
N HIS A 78 -1.76 2.61 -8.04
CA HIS A 78 -0.43 2.33 -7.49
C HIS A 78 0.16 1.05 -8.09
N LEU A 79 -0.60 -0.04 -8.09
CA LEU A 79 -0.11 -1.32 -8.60
C LEU A 79 0.27 -1.23 -10.07
N LYS A 80 -0.45 -0.43 -10.84
CA LYS A 80 -0.09 -0.17 -12.24
C LYS A 80 1.19 0.63 -12.33
N ASN A 81 1.33 1.66 -11.50
CA ASN A 81 2.47 2.55 -11.50
C ASN A 81 3.77 1.82 -11.16
N VAL A 82 3.74 0.93 -10.17
CA VAL A 82 4.94 0.22 -9.72
C VAL A 82 5.07 -1.19 -10.31
N GLY A 83 4.19 -1.56 -11.23
CA GLY A 83 4.11 -2.94 -11.73
C GLY A 83 5.43 -3.54 -12.19
N ALA A 84 6.21 -2.79 -12.96
CA ALA A 84 7.49 -3.29 -13.48
C ALA A 84 8.51 -3.51 -12.36
N ILE A 85 8.62 -2.56 -11.43
CA ILE A 85 9.54 -2.68 -10.29
C ILE A 85 9.10 -3.83 -9.40
N LEU A 86 7.79 -3.94 -9.17
CA LEU A 86 7.24 -5.00 -8.32
C LEU A 86 7.55 -6.37 -8.89
N ALA A 87 7.42 -6.55 -10.20
CA ALA A 87 7.72 -7.82 -10.85
C ALA A 87 9.18 -8.24 -10.60
N GLU A 88 10.11 -7.28 -10.67
CA GLU A 88 11.53 -7.57 -10.39
C GLU A 88 11.76 -7.83 -8.91
N PHE A 89 11.13 -7.04 -8.04
CA PHE A 89 11.25 -7.21 -6.60
C PHE A 89 10.74 -8.58 -6.14
N LEU A 90 9.66 -9.07 -6.73
CA LEU A 90 9.09 -10.37 -6.37
C LEU A 90 10.00 -11.55 -6.70
N LYS A 91 11.03 -11.34 -7.51
CA LYS A 91 12.06 -12.35 -7.73
C LYS A 91 13.04 -12.46 -6.57
N LEU A 92 13.10 -11.44 -5.73
CA LEU A 92 14.06 -11.32 -4.62
C LEU A 92 13.47 -11.70 -3.27
N VAL A 93 12.13 -11.82 -3.20
CA VAL A 93 11.42 -12.01 -1.94
C VAL A 93 10.33 -13.07 -2.09
N ASP A 94 9.89 -13.59 -0.94
CA ASP A 94 8.68 -14.40 -0.86
C ASP A 94 7.62 -13.55 -0.17
N VAL A 95 6.43 -13.49 -0.74
CA VAL A 95 5.29 -12.81 -0.12
C VAL A 95 4.70 -13.77 0.89
N VAL A 96 4.95 -13.52 2.16
CA VAL A 96 4.51 -14.46 3.22
C VAL A 96 3.14 -14.14 3.76
N ARG A 97 2.65 -12.93 3.56
CA ARG A 97 1.31 -12.51 3.98
C ARG A 97 0.92 -11.23 3.28
N VAL A 98 -0.35 -11.12 2.90
CA VAL A 98 -0.93 -9.87 2.40
C VAL A 98 -2.29 -9.69 3.07
N GLU A 99 -2.52 -8.52 3.65
CA GLU A 99 -3.81 -8.12 4.18
C GLU A 99 -4.30 -6.92 3.41
N VAL A 100 -5.60 -6.86 3.15
CA VAL A 100 -6.22 -5.69 2.52
C VAL A 100 -7.39 -5.25 3.40
N HIS A 101 -7.39 -3.99 3.77
CA HIS A 101 -8.38 -3.40 4.66
C HIS A 101 -9.15 -2.30 3.94
N GLY A 102 -10.46 -2.27 4.11
CA GLY A 102 -11.30 -1.24 3.50
C GLY A 102 -12.76 -1.55 3.71
N SER A 103 -13.65 -0.65 3.25
CA SER A 103 -15.07 -0.92 3.31
C SER A 103 -15.43 -2.11 2.41
N ALA A 104 -16.54 -2.79 2.71
CA ALA A 104 -17.02 -3.89 1.88
C ALA A 104 -17.16 -3.45 0.41
N GLU A 105 -17.62 -2.22 0.18
CA GLU A 105 -17.79 -1.66 -1.16
C GLU A 105 -16.45 -1.53 -1.89
N GLU A 106 -15.42 -0.98 -1.22
CA GLU A 106 -14.11 -0.82 -1.84
C GLU A 106 -13.42 -2.17 -2.03
N LEU A 107 -13.53 -3.07 -1.06
CA LEU A 107 -12.94 -4.40 -1.18
C LEU A 107 -13.54 -5.20 -2.33
N ALA A 108 -14.83 -5.04 -2.58
CA ALA A 108 -15.49 -5.72 -3.69
C ALA A 108 -14.83 -5.41 -5.03
N LYS A 109 -14.30 -4.19 -5.19
CA LYS A 109 -13.61 -3.77 -6.42
C LYS A 109 -12.23 -4.41 -6.56
N LEU A 110 -11.68 -4.92 -5.47
CA LEU A 110 -10.31 -5.45 -5.43
C LEU A 110 -10.23 -6.97 -5.47
N ARG A 111 -11.32 -7.67 -5.17
CA ARG A 111 -11.28 -9.13 -5.06
C ARG A 111 -10.83 -9.81 -6.35
N GLY A 112 -11.28 -9.32 -7.50
CA GLY A 112 -10.82 -9.83 -8.79
C GLY A 112 -9.37 -9.46 -9.08
N PRO A 113 -9.04 -8.14 -9.13
CA PRO A 113 -7.68 -7.71 -9.45
C PRO A 113 -6.59 -8.26 -8.54
N LEU A 114 -6.88 -8.51 -7.26
CA LEU A 114 -5.89 -8.98 -6.30
C LEU A 114 -5.98 -10.47 -5.98
N ALA A 115 -6.79 -11.22 -6.73
CA ALA A 115 -7.02 -12.63 -6.44
C ALA A 115 -5.72 -13.45 -6.36
N ASP A 116 -4.77 -13.18 -7.23
CA ASP A 116 -3.52 -13.95 -7.29
C ASP A 116 -2.63 -13.75 -6.06
N LEU A 117 -2.80 -12.65 -5.35
CA LEU A 117 -2.06 -12.39 -4.11
C LEU A 117 -2.63 -13.15 -2.92
N LYS A 118 -3.83 -13.72 -3.08
CA LYS A 118 -4.53 -14.45 -2.02
C LYS A 118 -4.58 -13.69 -0.71
N PRO A 119 -5.06 -12.43 -0.72
CA PRO A 119 -5.02 -11.61 0.47
C PRO A 119 -6.05 -12.04 1.51
N GLU A 120 -5.77 -11.66 2.75
CA GLU A 120 -6.76 -11.73 3.81
C GLU A 120 -7.51 -10.41 3.79
N TRP A 121 -8.84 -10.47 3.77
CA TRP A 121 -9.71 -9.30 3.61
C TRP A 121 -10.28 -8.89 4.96
N PHE A 122 -10.07 -7.61 5.31
CA PHE A 122 -10.57 -7.04 6.56
C PHE A 122 -11.51 -5.88 6.25
N GLU A 123 -12.78 -6.03 6.59
CA GLU A 123 -13.77 -5.02 6.33
C GLU A 123 -13.76 -3.93 7.39
N PHE A 124 -13.82 -2.67 6.94
CA PHE A 124 -13.92 -1.52 7.82
C PHE A 124 -15.18 -1.62 8.70
N GLU A 125 -15.01 -1.47 10.01
CA GLU A 125 -16.13 -1.47 10.95
C GLU A 125 -16.44 -0.05 11.41
N ARG A 126 -15.47 0.64 11.99
CA ARG A 126 -15.64 2.01 12.44
C ARG A 126 -14.30 2.66 12.73
N GLY A 127 -14.30 3.97 12.67
CA GLY A 127 -13.08 4.72 12.95
C GLY A 127 -13.43 6.13 13.37
N VAL A 128 -12.41 6.93 13.62
CA VAL A 128 -12.61 8.34 13.98
C VAL A 128 -13.07 9.10 12.74
N GLU A 129 -14.18 9.82 12.89
CA GLU A 129 -14.64 10.73 11.86
C GLU A 129 -14.12 12.13 12.17
N ARG A 130 -13.56 12.76 11.16
CA ARG A 130 -13.06 14.12 11.27
C ARG A 130 -13.80 14.99 10.28
N SER A 131 -14.27 16.13 10.71
CA SER A 131 -14.85 17.08 9.77
C SER A 131 -13.73 17.54 8.83
N GLY A 132 -14.03 17.63 7.56
CA GLY A 132 -13.04 17.98 6.54
C GLY A 132 -12.64 19.45 6.65
N GLY A 133 -11.74 19.73 7.47
CA GLY A 133 -11.33 21.12 7.63
C GLY A 133 -10.25 21.25 8.63
#